data_197f60ca194cd4b8ee169e8c553b17e1
#
_entry.id   197f60ca194cd4b8ee169e8c553b17e1
#
_cell.length_a   1.000
_cell.length_b   1.000
_cell.length_c   1.000
_cell.angle_alpha   90.00
_cell.angle_beta   90.00
_cell.angle_gamma   90.00
#
_symmetry.space_group_name_H-M   'P 1'
#
loop_
_entity.id
_entity.type
_entity.pdbx_description
1 polymer ?
#
loop_
_entity_poly.entity_id
_entity_poly.type
_entity_poly.pdbx_seq_one_letter_code
_entity_poly.pdbx_strand_id
1 'polypeptide(L)'
;VYKRQVVIESDIAGTLSALTDALPEDYRLAQSAVDQLAKLREEFDGQSDVEINAKPGTMHPLDIVNTLQKKVDDDTTVTVDIGSHYIWMARHFRIYKPRHLLFSNGMQTLGVSLPWAIAAKLTRPNEKVISVSGDGGFLFSGQELETAVRLKLNIVQLIWNDGYYDMVKFQEEAKYGKNAGVKFGPVD
;
A
#
# COMPACT_ATOMS: atom_id res chain seq x y z
N VAL A 1 -2.83 -26.67 -1.08
CA VAL A 1 -3.08 -27.02 -2.50
C VAL A 1 -4.39 -26.36 -2.91
N TYR A 2 -4.33 -25.32 -3.73
CA TYR A 2 -5.51 -24.68 -4.29
C TYR A 2 -6.11 -25.60 -5.36
N LYS A 3 -7.32 -26.10 -5.13
CA LYS A 3 -8.07 -26.80 -6.17
C LYS A 3 -8.66 -25.72 -7.09
N ARG A 4 -8.07 -25.55 -8.26
CA ARG A 4 -8.64 -24.71 -9.33
C ARG A 4 -9.72 -25.50 -10.02
N GLN A 5 -10.92 -24.96 -10.07
CA GLN A 5 -12.06 -25.60 -10.74
C GLN A 5 -12.01 -25.34 -12.25
N VAL A 6 -11.59 -24.15 -12.66
CA VAL A 6 -11.44 -23.75 -14.06
C VAL A 6 -10.14 -22.98 -14.21
N VAL A 7 -9.37 -23.30 -15.23
CA VAL A 7 -8.14 -22.57 -15.62
C VAL A 7 -8.35 -22.04 -17.03
N ILE A 8 -8.18 -20.73 -17.18
CA ILE A 8 -8.25 -20.06 -18.48
C ILE A 8 -6.90 -19.42 -18.75
N GLU A 9 -6.21 -19.92 -19.78
CA GLU A 9 -4.94 -19.38 -20.25
C GLU A 9 -5.19 -18.46 -21.44
N SER A 10 -5.34 -17.18 -21.20
CA SER A 10 -5.58 -16.20 -22.24
C SER A 10 -5.25 -14.76 -21.78
N ASP A 11 -5.41 -13.79 -22.68
CA ASP A 11 -5.38 -12.38 -22.31
C ASP A 11 -6.50 -12.02 -21.33
N ILE A 12 -6.15 -11.29 -20.27
CA ILE A 12 -7.10 -10.95 -19.19
C ILE A 12 -8.26 -10.09 -19.70
N ALA A 13 -7.96 -9.06 -20.52
CA ALA A 13 -8.98 -8.14 -21.02
C ALA A 13 -9.97 -8.86 -21.94
N GLY A 14 -9.46 -9.66 -22.87
CA GLY A 14 -10.29 -10.48 -23.75
C GLY A 14 -11.13 -11.50 -23.01
N THR A 15 -10.55 -12.16 -21.97
CA THR A 15 -11.30 -13.11 -21.13
C THR A 15 -12.43 -12.42 -20.38
N LEU A 16 -12.18 -11.28 -19.75
CA LEU A 16 -13.20 -10.53 -19.03
C LEU A 16 -14.32 -10.05 -19.94
N SER A 17 -13.98 -9.57 -21.15
CA SER A 17 -14.99 -9.20 -22.14
C SER A 17 -15.87 -10.41 -22.51
N ALA A 18 -15.24 -11.52 -22.90
CA ALA A 18 -15.98 -12.74 -23.28
C ALA A 18 -16.83 -13.30 -22.13
N LEU A 19 -16.36 -13.24 -20.89
CA LEU A 19 -17.15 -13.63 -19.74
C LEU A 19 -18.35 -12.69 -19.52
N THR A 20 -18.14 -11.39 -19.70
CA THR A 20 -19.22 -10.39 -19.58
C THR A 20 -20.29 -10.62 -20.66
N ASP A 21 -19.86 -10.85 -21.90
CA ASP A 21 -20.75 -11.10 -23.04
C ASP A 21 -21.54 -12.42 -22.90
N ALA A 22 -20.97 -13.39 -22.17
CA ALA A 22 -21.62 -14.66 -21.89
C ALA A 22 -22.65 -14.61 -20.74
N LEU A 23 -22.68 -13.53 -19.97
CA LEU A 23 -23.68 -13.36 -18.91
C LEU A 23 -25.01 -12.86 -19.50
N PRO A 24 -26.17 -13.30 -18.96
CA PRO A 24 -27.46 -12.70 -19.29
C PRO A 24 -27.44 -11.19 -19.03
N GLU A 25 -28.13 -10.41 -19.89
CA GLU A 25 -28.22 -8.94 -19.73
C GLU A 25 -28.79 -8.51 -18.38
N ASP A 26 -29.69 -9.32 -17.84
CA ASP A 26 -30.34 -9.10 -16.55
C ASP A 26 -29.62 -9.82 -15.36
N TYR A 27 -28.42 -10.35 -15.62
CA TYR A 27 -27.66 -11.03 -14.55
C TYR A 27 -27.44 -10.10 -13.35
N ARG A 28 -27.80 -10.59 -12.17
CA ARG A 28 -27.58 -9.92 -10.90
C ARG A 28 -27.08 -10.92 -9.88
N LEU A 29 -26.21 -10.47 -8.98
CA LEU A 29 -25.85 -11.26 -7.81
C LEU A 29 -27.09 -11.53 -6.96
N ALA A 30 -27.14 -12.71 -6.33
CA ALA A 30 -28.16 -12.99 -5.34
C ALA A 30 -28.11 -11.93 -4.23
N GLN A 31 -29.28 -11.43 -3.79
CA GLN A 31 -29.34 -10.38 -2.77
C GLN A 31 -28.60 -10.78 -1.49
N SER A 32 -28.68 -12.07 -1.10
CA SER A 32 -27.93 -12.59 0.05
C SER A 32 -26.41 -12.44 -0.08
N ALA A 33 -25.85 -12.54 -1.29
CA ALA A 33 -24.42 -12.33 -1.52
C ALA A 33 -24.05 -10.84 -1.41
N VAL A 34 -24.93 -9.97 -1.92
CA VAL A 34 -24.77 -8.51 -1.81
C VAL A 34 -24.81 -8.09 -0.33
N ASP A 35 -25.77 -8.59 0.43
CA ASP A 35 -25.93 -8.30 1.86
C ASP A 35 -24.73 -8.80 2.67
N GLN A 36 -24.24 -10.01 2.34
CA GLN A 36 -23.03 -10.55 2.99
C GLN A 36 -21.80 -9.70 2.70
N LEU A 37 -21.60 -9.26 1.47
CA LEU A 37 -20.49 -8.39 1.11
C LEU A 37 -20.59 -7.02 1.81
N ALA A 38 -21.81 -6.45 1.89
CA ALA A 38 -22.05 -5.20 2.59
C ALA A 38 -21.69 -5.31 4.08
N LYS A 39 -22.16 -6.39 4.72
CA LYS A 39 -21.83 -6.67 6.13
C LYS A 39 -20.33 -6.84 6.37
N LEU A 40 -19.64 -7.63 5.54
CA LEU A 40 -18.19 -7.81 5.65
C LEU A 40 -17.44 -6.50 5.46
N ARG A 41 -17.91 -5.64 4.58
CA ARG A 41 -17.33 -4.32 4.38
C ARG A 41 -17.53 -3.41 5.60
N GLU A 42 -18.73 -3.39 6.15
CA GLU A 42 -19.04 -2.63 7.37
C GLU A 42 -18.19 -3.10 8.55
N GLU A 43 -18.05 -4.42 8.75
CA GLU A 43 -17.19 -5.00 9.78
C GLU A 43 -15.72 -4.62 9.58
N PHE A 44 -15.24 -4.60 8.33
CA PHE A 44 -13.87 -4.21 8.02
C PHE A 44 -13.62 -2.71 8.22
N ASP A 45 -14.54 -1.87 7.77
CA ASP A 45 -14.44 -0.42 7.91
C ASP A 45 -14.56 -0.01 9.39
N GLY A 46 -15.42 -0.69 10.17
CA GLY A 46 -15.53 -0.49 11.62
C GLY A 46 -14.25 -0.83 12.41
N GLN A 47 -13.39 -1.70 11.89
CA GLN A 47 -12.06 -1.93 12.49
C GLN A 47 -11.15 -0.70 12.41
N SER A 48 -11.41 0.22 11.50
CA SER A 48 -10.65 1.47 11.35
C SER A 48 -11.08 2.56 12.33
N ASP A 49 -12.25 2.42 12.97
CA ASP A 49 -12.82 3.36 13.93
C ASP A 49 -12.53 2.98 15.39
N VAL A 50 -11.76 1.91 15.62
CA VAL A 50 -11.36 1.50 16.98
C VAL A 50 -10.53 2.61 17.62
N GLU A 51 -10.83 2.92 18.88
CA GLU A 51 -10.10 3.90 19.68
C GLU A 51 -8.60 3.57 19.68
N ILE A 52 -7.83 4.46 19.07
CA ILE A 52 -6.41 4.22 18.80
C ILE A 52 -5.61 4.70 19.99
N ASN A 53 -5.21 3.75 20.84
CA ASN A 53 -4.33 4.01 21.98
C ASN A 53 -2.86 3.89 21.55
N ALA A 54 -2.31 4.97 20.99
CA ALA A 54 -0.88 5.05 20.72
C ALA A 54 -0.09 5.24 22.02
N LYS A 55 1.09 4.66 22.11
CA LYS A 55 2.02 4.93 23.22
C LYS A 55 2.39 6.42 23.21
N PRO A 56 2.57 7.07 24.39
CA PRO A 56 3.01 8.45 24.43
C PRO A 56 4.26 8.70 23.58
N GLY A 57 4.23 9.73 22.75
CA GLY A 57 5.33 10.08 21.84
C GLY A 57 5.40 9.26 20.55
N THR A 58 4.42 8.38 20.30
CA THR A 58 4.31 7.62 19.05
C THR A 58 2.99 7.92 18.33
N MET A 59 2.93 7.61 17.03
CA MET A 59 1.70 7.66 16.24
C MET A 59 1.25 6.24 15.91
N HIS A 60 -0.05 5.99 16.01
CA HIS A 60 -0.59 4.72 15.55
C HIS A 60 -0.66 4.68 14.02
N PRO A 61 -0.33 3.55 13.36
CA PRO A 61 -0.37 3.43 11.90
C PRO A 61 -1.69 3.87 11.25
N LEU A 62 -2.83 3.57 11.85
CA LEU A 62 -4.15 4.00 11.33
C LEU A 62 -4.32 5.52 11.36
N ASP A 63 -3.77 6.23 12.35
CA ASP A 63 -3.83 7.70 12.39
C ASP A 63 -3.07 8.30 11.22
N ILE A 64 -1.92 7.71 10.88
CA ILE A 64 -1.12 8.14 9.74
C ILE A 64 -1.91 7.90 8.44
N VAL A 65 -2.46 6.69 8.25
CA VAL A 65 -3.24 6.34 7.05
C VAL A 65 -4.47 7.24 6.93
N ASN A 66 -5.24 7.40 8.01
CA ASN A 66 -6.45 8.22 8.02
C ASN A 66 -6.15 9.71 7.77
N THR A 67 -5.03 10.21 8.31
CA THR A 67 -4.58 11.58 8.06
C THR A 67 -4.17 11.76 6.61
N LEU A 68 -3.40 10.81 6.06
CA LEU A 68 -2.99 10.83 4.66
C LEU A 68 -4.21 10.77 3.73
N GLN A 69 -5.17 9.88 4.01
CA GLN A 69 -6.40 9.75 3.24
C GLN A 69 -7.18 11.07 3.10
N LYS A 70 -7.20 11.89 4.15
CA LYS A 70 -7.86 13.21 4.15
C LYS A 70 -7.11 14.27 3.34
N LYS A 71 -5.85 14.03 2.97
CA LYS A 71 -4.97 14.99 2.27
C LYS A 71 -4.81 14.69 0.79
N VAL A 72 -5.25 13.52 0.34
CA VAL A 72 -5.14 13.08 -1.05
C VAL A 72 -6.47 13.19 -1.77
N ASP A 73 -6.38 13.28 -3.08
CA ASP A 73 -7.48 13.20 -4.03
C ASP A 73 -7.18 12.07 -5.04
N ASP A 74 -8.12 11.77 -5.92
CA ASP A 74 -7.96 10.69 -6.91
C ASP A 74 -6.83 10.96 -7.93
N ASP A 75 -6.41 12.21 -8.09
CA ASP A 75 -5.28 12.60 -8.95
C ASP A 75 -3.93 12.56 -8.21
N THR A 76 -3.90 12.11 -6.95
CA THR A 76 -2.67 11.93 -6.21
C THR A 76 -2.08 10.55 -6.48
N THR A 77 -0.83 10.48 -6.93
CA THR A 77 -0.10 9.20 -7.03
C THR A 77 0.62 8.92 -5.72
N VAL A 78 0.37 7.75 -5.14
CA VAL A 78 1.02 7.27 -3.92
C VAL A 78 1.83 6.03 -4.23
N THR A 79 3.13 6.08 -3.95
CA THR A 79 4.04 4.95 -4.07
C THR A 79 4.39 4.45 -2.69
N VAL A 80 4.34 3.14 -2.48
CA VAL A 80 4.52 2.56 -1.15
C VAL A 80 5.61 1.49 -1.20
N ASP A 81 6.59 1.63 -0.33
CA ASP A 81 7.66 0.67 -0.15
C ASP A 81 7.18 -0.56 0.63
N ILE A 82 8.01 -1.59 0.71
CA ILE A 82 7.73 -2.81 1.46
C ILE A 82 8.18 -2.67 2.92
N GLY A 83 7.36 -3.19 3.81
CA GLY A 83 7.52 -3.15 5.26
C GLY A 83 6.17 -3.29 5.96
N SER A 84 6.11 -3.17 7.28
CA SER A 84 4.83 -3.24 8.01
C SER A 84 3.86 -2.10 7.62
N HIS A 85 4.37 -0.91 7.33
CA HIS A 85 3.57 0.20 6.79
C HIS A 85 2.83 -0.15 5.49
N TYR A 86 3.41 -1.01 4.64
CA TYR A 86 2.78 -1.51 3.43
C TYR A 86 1.46 -2.24 3.74
N ILE A 87 1.41 -3.07 4.79
CA ILE A 87 0.20 -3.80 5.17
C ILE A 87 -0.91 -2.83 5.58
N TRP A 88 -0.56 -1.79 6.37
CA TRP A 88 -1.51 -0.76 6.78
C TRP A 88 -2.05 0.01 5.58
N MET A 89 -1.17 0.44 4.68
CA MET A 89 -1.55 1.15 3.45
C MET A 89 -2.42 0.26 2.55
N ALA A 90 -2.04 -1.01 2.32
CA ALA A 90 -2.80 -1.92 1.46
C ALA A 90 -4.20 -2.24 2.01
N ARG A 91 -4.37 -2.25 3.34
CA ARG A 91 -5.65 -2.57 3.98
C ARG A 91 -6.59 -1.37 4.08
N HIS A 92 -6.06 -0.22 4.44
CA HIS A 92 -6.88 0.91 4.91
C HIS A 92 -6.84 2.14 4.01
N PHE A 93 -5.82 2.28 3.15
CA PHE A 93 -5.73 3.40 2.23
C PHE A 93 -6.50 3.14 0.94
N ARG A 94 -7.22 4.15 0.43
CA ARG A 94 -8.07 4.03 -0.76
C ARG A 94 -7.68 5.05 -1.81
N ILE A 95 -7.45 4.57 -3.04
CA ILE A 95 -7.39 5.37 -4.27
C ILE A 95 -8.23 4.65 -5.32
N TYR A 96 -9.10 5.38 -5.99
CA TYR A 96 -10.05 4.81 -6.94
C TYR A 96 -9.60 4.95 -8.39
N LYS A 97 -8.58 5.76 -8.65
CA LYS A 97 -8.03 5.95 -10.00
C LYS A 97 -6.95 4.88 -10.28
N PRO A 98 -7.03 4.14 -11.40
CA PRO A 98 -6.03 3.14 -11.75
C PRO A 98 -4.61 3.71 -11.83
N ARG A 99 -3.61 2.93 -11.39
CA ARG A 99 -2.18 3.29 -11.42
C ARG A 99 -1.80 4.51 -10.57
N HIS A 100 -2.60 4.85 -9.56
CA HIS A 100 -2.31 5.93 -8.62
C HIS A 100 -1.91 5.42 -7.22
N LEU A 101 -2.03 4.12 -6.97
CA LEU A 101 -1.49 3.46 -5.78
C LEU A 101 -0.56 2.32 -6.22
N LEU A 102 0.73 2.46 -5.95
CA LEU A 102 1.76 1.56 -6.47
C LEU A 102 2.47 0.83 -5.34
N PHE A 103 2.45 -0.51 -5.41
CA PHE A 103 3.12 -1.42 -4.51
C PHE A 103 4.03 -2.41 -5.26
N SER A 104 5.18 -2.75 -4.69
CA SER A 104 6.08 -3.77 -5.24
C SER A 104 5.70 -5.19 -4.80
N ASN A 105 4.47 -5.64 -5.09
CA ASN A 105 3.97 -6.93 -4.62
C ASN A 105 4.66 -8.16 -5.26
N GLY A 106 5.20 -8.02 -6.47
CA GLY A 106 5.81 -9.15 -7.18
C GLY A 106 7.13 -9.58 -6.57
N MET A 107 8.06 -8.64 -6.38
CA MET A 107 9.41 -8.90 -5.89
C MET A 107 9.64 -8.42 -4.45
N GLN A 108 8.73 -7.65 -3.88
CA GLN A 108 8.82 -7.09 -2.53
C GLN A 108 10.16 -6.36 -2.26
N THR A 109 10.59 -5.56 -3.22
CA THR A 109 11.88 -4.86 -3.18
C THR A 109 11.82 -3.65 -2.26
N LEU A 110 12.79 -3.53 -1.34
CA LEU A 110 12.97 -2.34 -0.51
C LEU A 110 13.58 -1.19 -1.31
N GLY A 111 13.25 0.04 -0.94
CA GLY A 111 13.82 1.26 -1.52
C GLY A 111 13.20 1.66 -2.86
N VAL A 112 12.06 1.09 -3.28
CA VAL A 112 11.44 1.39 -4.58
C VAL A 112 10.50 2.59 -4.55
N SER A 113 9.98 2.98 -3.39
CA SER A 113 8.94 4.02 -3.32
C SER A 113 9.43 5.36 -3.85
N LEU A 114 10.59 5.84 -3.45
CA LEU A 114 11.15 7.11 -3.90
C LEU A 114 11.51 7.13 -5.39
N PRO A 115 12.23 6.14 -5.96
CA PRO A 115 12.43 6.05 -7.42
C PRO A 115 11.13 6.01 -8.23
N TRP A 116 10.11 5.29 -7.75
CA TRP A 116 8.80 5.28 -8.41
C TRP A 116 8.07 6.61 -8.30
N ALA A 117 8.20 7.32 -7.17
CA ALA A 117 7.65 8.67 -7.03
C ALA A 117 8.31 9.65 -8.00
N ILE A 118 9.63 9.57 -8.18
CA ILE A 118 10.36 10.35 -9.18
C ILE A 118 9.82 10.05 -10.59
N ALA A 119 9.71 8.78 -10.96
CA ALA A 119 9.17 8.37 -12.25
C ALA A 119 7.70 8.82 -12.44
N ALA A 120 6.87 8.69 -11.41
CA ALA A 120 5.49 9.16 -11.42
C ALA A 120 5.42 10.67 -11.63
N LYS A 121 6.25 11.45 -10.93
CA LYS A 121 6.26 12.90 -11.07
C LYS A 121 6.76 13.38 -12.43
N LEU A 122 7.70 12.67 -13.04
CA LEU A 122 8.17 12.95 -14.40
C LEU A 122 7.10 12.66 -15.45
N THR A 123 6.32 11.59 -15.27
CA THR A 123 5.27 11.21 -16.21
C THR A 123 3.95 11.97 -15.99
N ARG A 124 3.74 12.50 -14.78
CA ARG A 124 2.54 13.23 -14.35
C ARG A 124 2.91 14.53 -13.62
N PRO A 125 3.48 15.49 -14.35
CA PRO A 125 4.11 16.69 -13.74
C PRO A 125 3.13 17.57 -12.95
N ASN A 126 1.84 17.53 -13.27
CA ASN A 126 0.81 18.35 -12.65
C ASN A 126 0.10 17.66 -11.46
N GLU A 127 0.32 16.36 -11.26
CA GLU A 127 -0.30 15.62 -10.18
C GLU A 127 0.53 15.70 -8.90
N LYS A 128 -0.14 15.53 -7.75
CA LYS A 128 0.54 15.34 -6.47
C LYS A 128 1.18 13.96 -6.43
N VAL A 129 2.37 13.86 -5.86
CA VAL A 129 3.05 12.58 -5.69
C VAL A 129 3.54 12.45 -4.26
N ILE A 130 3.21 11.35 -3.63
CA ILE A 130 3.61 11.00 -2.27
C ILE A 130 4.33 9.67 -2.29
N SER A 131 5.54 9.64 -1.75
CA SER A 131 6.31 8.43 -1.52
C SER A 131 6.21 8.03 -0.05
N VAL A 132 5.88 6.78 0.23
CA VAL A 132 5.77 6.24 1.58
C VAL A 132 6.77 5.10 1.73
N SER A 133 7.69 5.24 2.68
CA SER A 133 8.69 4.22 3.01
C SER A 133 8.83 4.02 4.52
N GLY A 134 9.31 2.86 4.93
CA GLY A 134 9.89 2.70 6.26
C GLY A 134 11.29 3.33 6.29
N ASP A 135 11.82 3.55 7.50
CA ASP A 135 13.18 4.05 7.70
C ASP A 135 14.22 3.14 7.06
N GLY A 136 14.12 1.81 7.26
CA GLY A 136 15.01 0.85 6.62
C GLY A 136 14.92 0.87 5.10
N GLY A 137 13.73 0.92 4.53
CA GLY A 137 13.54 1.01 3.08
C GLY A 137 14.07 2.32 2.49
N PHE A 138 13.90 3.43 3.19
CA PHE A 138 14.41 4.73 2.77
C PHE A 138 15.94 4.75 2.63
N LEU A 139 16.67 4.08 3.50
CA LEU A 139 18.12 3.98 3.43
C LEU A 139 18.67 3.35 2.14
N PHE A 140 17.84 2.56 1.43
CA PHE A 140 18.24 1.96 0.15
C PHE A 140 18.23 2.95 -1.03
N SER A 141 17.47 4.01 -0.95
CA SER A 141 17.28 4.95 -2.07
C SER A 141 17.25 6.43 -1.67
N GLY A 142 17.51 6.76 -0.40
CA GLY A 142 17.46 8.13 0.10
C GLY A 142 18.35 9.11 -0.69
N GLN A 143 19.47 8.64 -1.25
CA GLN A 143 20.35 9.43 -2.13
C GLN A 143 19.64 9.96 -3.38
N GLU A 144 18.53 9.33 -3.82
CA GLU A 144 17.73 9.79 -4.96
C GLU A 144 16.94 11.09 -4.67
N LEU A 145 16.97 11.57 -3.43
CA LEU A 145 16.49 12.93 -3.14
C LEU A 145 17.31 13.99 -3.90
N GLU A 146 18.61 13.75 -4.16
CA GLU A 146 19.40 14.60 -5.03
C GLU A 146 18.77 14.68 -6.43
N THR A 147 18.42 13.55 -7.01
CA THR A 147 17.76 13.49 -8.32
C THR A 147 16.44 14.27 -8.32
N ALA A 148 15.63 14.12 -7.28
CA ALA A 148 14.36 14.83 -7.16
C ALA A 148 14.57 16.35 -7.05
N VAL A 149 15.55 16.79 -6.27
CA VAL A 149 15.89 18.21 -6.09
C VAL A 149 16.47 18.80 -7.38
N ARG A 150 17.44 18.13 -8.00
CA ARG A 150 18.07 18.58 -9.26
C ARG A 150 17.06 18.72 -10.39
N LEU A 151 16.08 17.81 -10.45
CA LEU A 151 15.00 17.86 -11.44
C LEU A 151 13.81 18.73 -11.00
N LYS A 152 13.89 19.37 -9.84
CA LYS A 152 12.84 20.24 -9.25
C LYS A 152 11.48 19.53 -9.16
N LEU A 153 11.49 18.27 -8.76
CA LEU A 153 10.28 17.46 -8.61
C LEU A 153 9.64 17.75 -7.24
N ASN A 154 8.39 18.21 -7.27
CA ASN A 154 7.61 18.41 -6.06
C ASN A 154 7.00 17.08 -5.60
N ILE A 155 7.72 16.37 -4.73
CA ILE A 155 7.36 15.08 -4.16
C ILE A 155 7.31 15.22 -2.64
N VAL A 156 6.33 14.61 -1.99
CA VAL A 156 6.31 14.45 -0.54
C VAL A 156 6.87 13.07 -0.20
N GLN A 157 7.98 13.02 0.54
CA GLN A 157 8.55 11.79 1.08
C GLN A 157 8.08 11.63 2.54
N LEU A 158 7.29 10.60 2.80
CA LEU A 158 6.83 10.20 4.13
C LEU A 158 7.64 9.00 4.60
N ILE A 159 8.32 9.13 5.74
CA ILE A 159 9.12 8.06 6.33
C ILE A 159 8.47 7.63 7.64
N TRP A 160 8.11 6.34 7.74
CA TRP A 160 7.65 5.72 8.97
C TRP A 160 8.87 5.19 9.72
N ASN A 161 9.20 5.84 10.82
CA ASN A 161 10.42 5.56 11.58
C ASN A 161 10.06 4.85 12.88
N ASP A 162 10.48 3.59 13.01
CA ASP A 162 10.39 2.81 14.25
C ASP A 162 11.74 2.22 14.69
N GLY A 163 12.79 2.42 13.90
CA GLY A 163 14.15 1.95 14.16
C GLY A 163 14.34 0.44 13.95
N TYR A 164 13.45 -0.20 13.16
CA TYR A 164 13.49 -1.64 12.91
C TYR A 164 13.17 -2.00 11.47
N TYR A 165 13.66 -3.15 11.01
CA TYR A 165 13.05 -3.91 9.92
C TYR A 165 11.81 -4.64 10.48
N ASP A 166 10.76 -3.87 10.78
CA ASP A 166 9.64 -4.30 11.61
C ASP A 166 8.87 -5.50 11.03
N MET A 167 8.72 -5.60 9.71
CA MET A 167 8.12 -6.76 9.07
C MET A 167 8.91 -8.04 9.38
N VAL A 168 10.24 -7.99 9.31
CA VAL A 168 11.11 -9.13 9.61
C VAL A 168 11.07 -9.44 11.10
N LYS A 169 11.15 -8.41 11.95
CA LYS A 169 11.00 -8.53 13.40
C LYS A 169 9.71 -9.26 13.77
N PHE A 170 8.57 -8.82 13.21
CA PHE A 170 7.27 -9.45 13.47
C PHE A 170 7.25 -10.92 13.05
N GLN A 171 7.80 -11.25 11.88
CA GLN A 171 7.87 -12.62 11.39
C GLN A 171 8.77 -13.51 12.26
N GLU A 172 9.92 -12.99 12.69
CA GLU A 172 10.83 -13.73 13.58
C GLU A 172 10.21 -13.96 14.96
N GLU A 173 9.60 -12.94 15.55
CA GLU A 173 8.92 -13.06 16.84
C GLU A 173 7.75 -14.06 16.76
N ALA A 174 6.95 -14.00 15.72
CA ALA A 174 5.84 -14.94 15.51
C ALA A 174 6.31 -16.39 15.33
N LYS A 175 7.45 -16.60 14.67
CA LYS A 175 7.95 -17.94 14.37
C LYS A 175 8.88 -18.51 15.44
N TYR A 176 9.71 -17.67 16.04
CA TYR A 176 10.80 -18.10 16.93
C TYR A 176 10.67 -17.56 18.36
N GLY A 177 9.67 -16.72 18.67
CA GLY A 177 9.51 -16.07 19.96
C GLY A 177 10.58 -15.02 20.29
N LYS A 178 11.45 -14.69 19.34
CA LYS A 178 12.54 -13.72 19.47
C LYS A 178 12.95 -13.20 18.12
N ASN A 179 13.63 -12.05 18.10
CA ASN A 179 14.21 -11.47 16.88
C ASN A 179 15.71 -11.22 17.04
N ALA A 180 16.45 -11.11 15.94
CA ALA A 180 17.87 -10.81 15.90
C ALA A 180 18.25 -10.05 14.63
N GLY A 181 19.15 -9.05 14.75
CA GLY A 181 19.69 -8.32 13.59
C GLY A 181 18.71 -7.36 12.89
N VAL A 182 17.54 -7.13 13.47
CA VAL A 182 16.48 -6.31 12.85
C VAL A 182 16.41 -4.89 13.40
N LYS A 183 17.08 -4.62 14.51
CA LYS A 183 17.16 -3.28 15.11
C LYS A 183 18.37 -2.55 14.56
N PHE A 184 18.13 -1.38 14.02
CA PHE A 184 19.18 -0.41 13.69
C PHE A 184 18.91 0.87 14.50
N GLY A 185 19.90 1.50 15.01
CA GLY A 185 19.76 2.65 15.90
C GLY A 185 18.95 3.81 15.30
N PRO A 186 18.89 4.96 15.99
CA PRO A 186 18.22 6.13 15.46
C PRO A 186 18.81 6.50 14.10
N VAL A 187 17.94 6.74 13.15
CA VAL A 187 18.29 7.31 11.83
C VAL A 187 17.97 8.79 11.92
N ASP A 188 19.02 9.63 11.93
CA ASP A 188 18.90 11.09 11.93
C ASP A 188 18.84 11.62 10.49
#